data_840a3d9b95c9e74009688b9271f70240
#
_entry.id   840a3d9b95c9e74009688b9271f70240
#
_cell.length_a   1.000
_cell.length_b   1.000
_cell.length_c   1.000
_cell.angle_alpha   90.00
_cell.angle_beta   90.00
_cell.angle_gamma   90.00
#
_symmetry.space_group_name_H-M   'P 1'
#
loop_
_entity.id
_entity.type
_entity.pdbx_description
1 polymer ?
#
loop_
_entity_poly.entity_id
_entity_poly.type
_entity_poly.pdbx_seq_one_letter_code
_entity_poly.pdbx_strand_id
1 'polypeptide(L)'
;MKKIEDYVRSIPDFPEQGIIFRDITSVLQDADGLQLAIDSMQDCLKDTDVDVIVGTESRGFIFGVPIAYNLHKPFVPVRKKGKLPCETVSRSYDLEYGSATIEMHKDSIKPGQKVAIIDDLIATGGTVEAAIKLVEELGGEVVKVVFLMELAGLKGRERLAGYDVASVIRYEGK
;
A
#
# COMPACT_ATOMS: atom_id res chain seq x y z
N MET A 1 8.25 25.87 2.03
CA MET A 1 8.56 24.49 1.67
C MET A 1 7.30 23.86 1.12
N LYS A 2 7.35 23.23 -0.06
CA LYS A 2 6.17 22.54 -0.62
C LYS A 2 5.78 21.35 0.26
N LYS A 3 4.48 21.15 0.40
CA LYS A 3 3.93 19.94 1.03
C LYS A 3 3.74 18.86 -0.03
N ILE A 4 3.58 17.62 0.40
CA ILE A 4 3.39 16.51 -0.54
C ILE A 4 2.13 16.69 -1.39
N GLU A 5 1.07 17.27 -0.85
CA GLU A 5 -0.17 17.56 -1.56
C GLU A 5 0.04 18.49 -2.76
N ASP A 6 1.05 19.37 -2.70
CA ASP A 6 1.36 20.32 -3.77
C ASP A 6 1.91 19.62 -5.04
N TYR A 7 2.34 18.38 -4.89
CA TYR A 7 2.85 17.54 -5.99
C TYR A 7 1.78 16.64 -6.59
N VAL A 8 0.65 16.43 -5.89
CA VAL A 8 -0.44 15.57 -6.36
C VAL A 8 -1.33 16.33 -7.34
N ARG A 9 -1.46 15.82 -8.56
CA ARG A 9 -2.40 16.36 -9.53
C ARG A 9 -3.81 15.89 -9.22
N SER A 10 -4.74 16.84 -9.13
CA SER A 10 -6.16 16.54 -8.97
C SER A 10 -6.86 16.74 -10.30
N ILE A 11 -7.49 15.69 -10.82
CA ILE A 11 -8.19 15.68 -12.11
C ILE A 11 -9.68 15.59 -11.82
N PRO A 12 -10.42 16.69 -11.97
CA PRO A 12 -11.88 16.66 -11.75
C PRO A 12 -12.57 15.87 -12.86
N ASP A 13 -13.71 15.28 -12.51
CA ASP A 13 -14.58 14.54 -13.42
C ASP A 13 -13.88 13.39 -14.18
N PHE A 14 -12.99 12.66 -13.48
CA PHE A 14 -12.30 11.50 -14.04
C PHE A 14 -12.36 10.32 -13.04
N PRO A 15 -12.65 9.08 -13.49
CA PRO A 15 -13.08 8.69 -14.83
C PRO A 15 -14.53 9.07 -15.15
N GLU A 16 -15.28 9.55 -14.16
CA GLU A 16 -16.69 9.93 -14.28
C GLU A 16 -16.96 11.28 -13.62
N GLN A 17 -18.03 11.96 -14.03
CA GLN A 17 -18.44 13.23 -13.46
C GLN A 17 -18.66 13.13 -11.94
N GLY A 18 -18.15 14.12 -11.21
CA GLY A 18 -18.24 14.20 -9.75
C GLY A 18 -17.12 13.49 -9.00
N ILE A 19 -16.25 12.76 -9.69
CA ILE A 19 -15.07 12.11 -9.09
C ILE A 19 -13.83 12.99 -9.31
N ILE A 20 -13.05 13.21 -8.26
CA ILE A 20 -11.74 13.86 -8.36
C ILE A 20 -10.67 12.79 -8.28
N PHE A 21 -10.02 12.49 -9.40
CA PHE A 21 -8.93 11.54 -9.44
C PHE A 21 -7.65 12.16 -8.90
N ARG A 22 -6.99 11.49 -7.96
CA ARG A 22 -5.71 11.92 -7.38
C ARG A 22 -4.58 11.16 -8.07
N ASP A 23 -3.87 11.86 -8.93
CA ASP A 23 -2.82 11.28 -9.76
C ASP A 23 -1.46 11.38 -9.05
N ILE A 24 -0.90 10.23 -8.68
CA ILE A 24 0.43 10.17 -8.07
C ILE A 24 1.57 10.28 -9.09
N THR A 25 1.30 10.13 -10.38
CA THR A 25 2.36 10.19 -11.39
C THR A 25 3.04 11.55 -11.41
N SER A 26 2.33 12.61 -11.08
CA SER A 26 2.91 13.94 -10.92
C SER A 26 3.89 14.04 -9.75
N VAL A 27 3.67 13.27 -8.68
CA VAL A 27 4.62 13.13 -7.56
C VAL A 27 5.89 12.43 -8.04
N LEU A 28 5.73 11.35 -8.82
CA LEU A 28 6.85 10.54 -9.32
C LEU A 28 7.70 11.27 -10.35
N GLN A 29 7.12 12.21 -11.09
CA GLN A 29 7.80 12.99 -12.14
C GLN A 29 8.67 14.11 -11.59
N ASP A 30 8.55 14.45 -10.32
CA ASP A 30 9.32 15.49 -9.65
C ASP A 30 10.28 14.85 -8.66
N ALA A 31 11.57 15.15 -8.75
CA ALA A 31 12.58 14.53 -7.90
C ALA A 31 12.38 14.85 -6.41
N ASP A 32 12.01 16.08 -6.09
CA ASP A 32 11.75 16.49 -4.71
C ASP A 32 10.44 15.89 -4.20
N GLY A 33 9.42 15.82 -5.06
CA GLY A 33 8.14 15.18 -4.76
C GLY A 33 8.29 13.69 -4.47
N LEU A 34 9.03 12.98 -5.32
CA LEU A 34 9.32 11.55 -5.14
C LEU A 34 10.08 11.29 -3.83
N GLN A 35 11.14 12.06 -3.58
CA GLN A 35 11.91 11.93 -2.35
C GLN A 35 11.05 12.22 -1.12
N LEU A 36 10.30 13.31 -1.14
CA LEU A 36 9.43 13.69 -0.04
C LEU A 36 8.37 12.61 0.25
N ALA A 37 7.79 12.01 -0.78
CA ALA A 37 6.81 10.93 -0.63
C ALA A 37 7.42 9.71 0.06
N ILE A 38 8.57 9.24 -0.43
CA ILE A 38 9.26 8.06 0.14
C ILE A 38 9.69 8.35 1.59
N ASP A 39 10.32 9.48 1.85
CA ASP A 39 10.80 9.85 3.18
C ASP A 39 9.64 9.97 4.17
N SER A 40 8.53 10.59 3.76
CA SER A 40 7.35 10.75 4.62
C SER A 40 6.68 9.42 4.95
N MET A 41 6.59 8.51 3.98
CA MET A 41 6.06 7.16 4.22
C MET A 41 7.01 6.35 5.14
N GLN A 42 8.31 6.46 4.92
CA GLN A 42 9.32 5.79 5.75
C GLN A 42 9.29 6.31 7.19
N ASP A 43 9.08 7.60 7.39
CA ASP A 43 8.94 8.20 8.73
C ASP A 43 7.79 7.61 9.53
N CYS A 44 6.75 7.11 8.87
CA CYS A 44 5.67 6.39 9.54
C CYS A 44 6.14 5.08 10.20
N LEU A 45 7.31 4.56 9.81
CA LEU A 45 7.89 3.31 10.33
C LEU A 45 8.99 3.52 11.36
N LYS A 46 9.42 4.75 11.64
CA LYS A 46 10.62 5.04 12.44
C LYS A 46 10.61 4.42 13.85
N ASP A 47 9.42 4.30 14.46
CA ASP A 47 9.25 3.75 15.80
C ASP A 47 8.66 2.33 15.78
N THR A 48 8.70 1.67 14.61
CA THR A 48 8.14 0.34 14.40
C THR A 48 9.25 -0.65 14.08
N ASP A 49 9.30 -1.73 14.84
CA ASP A 49 10.22 -2.83 14.54
C ASP A 49 9.65 -3.67 13.40
N VAL A 50 10.36 -3.70 12.27
CA VAL A 50 9.92 -4.34 11.03
C VAL A 50 11.00 -5.29 10.53
N ASP A 51 10.60 -6.51 10.17
CA ASP A 51 11.49 -7.51 9.57
C ASP A 51 11.41 -7.53 8.04
N VAL A 52 10.20 -7.30 7.49
CA VAL A 52 9.91 -7.44 6.06
C VAL A 52 8.99 -6.31 5.60
N ILE A 53 9.28 -5.77 4.42
CA ILE A 53 8.40 -4.83 3.72
C ILE A 53 7.63 -5.59 2.65
N VAL A 54 6.32 -5.48 2.65
CA VAL A 54 5.41 -6.04 1.65
C VAL A 54 4.80 -4.89 0.85
N GLY A 55 4.76 -5.02 -0.46
CA GLY A 55 4.12 -4.05 -1.34
C GLY A 55 3.14 -4.70 -2.30
N THR A 56 2.07 -4.00 -2.63
CA THR A 56 1.02 -4.48 -3.53
C THR A 56 1.25 -4.04 -4.97
N GLU A 57 1.01 -4.94 -5.92
CA GLU A 57 1.10 -4.64 -7.36
C GLU A 57 0.08 -3.57 -7.73
N SER A 58 0.48 -2.55 -8.47
CA SER A 58 1.83 -2.28 -8.94
C SER A 58 2.44 -1.04 -8.27
N ARG A 59 1.63 -0.06 -7.90
CA ARG A 59 2.12 1.24 -7.41
C ARG A 59 2.69 1.16 -5.99
N GLY A 60 2.27 0.16 -5.20
CA GLY A 60 2.88 -0.13 -3.91
C GLY A 60 4.36 -0.51 -4.01
N PHE A 61 4.79 -1.10 -5.12
CA PHE A 61 6.20 -1.45 -5.37
C PHE A 61 7.09 -0.20 -5.47
N ILE A 62 6.56 0.87 -6.06
CA ILE A 62 7.30 2.13 -6.28
C ILE A 62 7.78 2.71 -4.95
N PHE A 63 6.98 2.62 -3.91
CA PHE A 63 7.30 3.12 -2.58
C PHE A 63 7.89 2.05 -1.67
N GLY A 64 7.41 0.82 -1.78
CA GLY A 64 7.85 -0.27 -0.93
C GLY A 64 9.31 -0.66 -1.12
N VAL A 65 9.79 -0.73 -2.36
CA VAL A 65 11.17 -1.09 -2.66
C VAL A 65 12.18 -0.05 -2.15
N PRO A 66 12.01 1.26 -2.40
CA PRO A 66 12.91 2.26 -1.83
C PRO A 66 12.95 2.25 -0.30
N ILE A 67 11.80 2.09 0.35
CA ILE A 67 11.72 2.01 1.81
C ILE A 67 12.47 0.77 2.33
N ALA A 68 12.26 -0.39 1.73
CA ALA A 68 12.96 -1.62 2.08
C ALA A 68 14.48 -1.47 1.90
N TYR A 69 14.91 -0.87 0.81
CA TYR A 69 16.31 -0.58 0.54
C TYR A 69 16.92 0.33 1.61
N ASN A 70 16.26 1.45 1.93
CA ASN A 70 16.74 2.39 2.93
C ASN A 70 16.83 1.77 4.32
N LEU A 71 15.88 0.92 4.69
CA LEU A 71 15.84 0.24 6.00
C LEU A 71 16.70 -1.03 6.04
N HIS A 72 17.31 -1.41 4.91
CA HIS A 72 18.05 -2.67 4.78
C HIS A 72 17.19 -3.88 5.15
N LYS A 73 15.97 -3.94 4.62
CA LYS A 73 15.01 -5.02 4.83
C LYS A 73 14.63 -5.68 3.51
N PRO A 74 14.26 -6.96 3.53
CA PRO A 74 13.73 -7.61 2.35
C PRO A 74 12.40 -6.99 1.91
N PHE A 75 12.15 -7.08 0.60
CA PHE A 75 10.89 -6.69 -0.01
C PHE A 75 10.17 -7.91 -0.58
N VAL A 76 8.90 -8.07 -0.27
CA VAL A 76 8.04 -9.16 -0.76
C VAL A 76 6.89 -8.57 -1.57
N PRO A 77 6.79 -8.91 -2.86
CA PRO A 77 5.68 -8.45 -3.69
C PRO A 77 4.42 -9.28 -3.47
N VAL A 78 3.29 -8.61 -3.35
CA VAL A 78 1.96 -9.18 -3.53
C VAL A 78 1.53 -8.89 -4.96
N ARG A 79 1.20 -9.93 -5.72
CA ARG A 79 0.89 -9.80 -7.14
C ARG A 79 -0.49 -10.34 -7.49
N LYS A 80 -1.01 -9.92 -8.62
CA LYS A 80 -2.23 -10.49 -9.22
C LYS A 80 -2.00 -11.96 -9.59
N LYS A 81 -3.05 -12.76 -9.48
CA LYS A 81 -3.02 -14.19 -9.78
C LYS A 81 -2.30 -14.52 -11.09
N GLY A 82 -1.44 -15.53 -11.04
CA GLY A 82 -0.71 -16.04 -12.20
C GLY A 82 0.59 -15.30 -12.54
N LYS A 83 1.01 -14.34 -11.73
CA LYS A 83 2.24 -13.55 -11.97
C LYS A 83 3.47 -14.11 -11.25
N LEU A 84 3.29 -14.92 -10.22
CA LEU A 84 4.37 -15.49 -9.43
C LEU A 84 4.68 -16.91 -9.88
N PRO A 85 5.99 -17.26 -10.07
CA PRO A 85 6.37 -18.53 -10.72
C PRO A 85 6.43 -19.75 -9.80
N CYS A 86 6.50 -19.58 -8.48
CA CYS A 86 6.60 -20.67 -7.51
C CYS A 86 5.28 -20.89 -6.78
N GLU A 87 5.29 -21.77 -5.77
CA GLU A 87 4.09 -22.00 -4.94
C GLU A 87 3.64 -20.72 -4.24
N THR A 88 2.34 -20.47 -4.28
CA THR A 88 1.73 -19.27 -3.72
C THR A 88 0.63 -19.60 -2.73
N VAL A 89 0.37 -18.68 -1.82
CA VAL A 89 -0.91 -18.53 -1.14
C VAL A 89 -1.70 -17.45 -1.86
N SER A 90 -3.01 -17.58 -1.93
CA SER A 90 -3.88 -16.66 -2.67
C SER A 90 -5.10 -16.26 -1.86
N ARG A 91 -5.60 -15.07 -2.15
CA ARG A 91 -6.80 -14.53 -1.53
C ARG A 91 -7.59 -13.73 -2.55
N SER A 92 -8.89 -14.03 -2.64
CA SER A 92 -9.82 -13.26 -3.47
C SER A 92 -10.55 -12.21 -2.63
N TYR A 93 -10.91 -11.11 -3.27
CA TYR A 93 -11.71 -10.06 -2.68
C TYR A 93 -12.63 -9.45 -3.73
N ASP A 94 -13.76 -8.91 -3.27
CA ASP A 94 -14.77 -8.33 -4.14
C ASP A 94 -14.39 -6.92 -4.58
N LEU A 95 -14.64 -6.65 -5.86
CA LEU A 95 -14.62 -5.33 -6.46
C LEU A 95 -16.06 -4.82 -6.63
N GLU A 96 -16.22 -3.56 -7.00
CA GLU A 96 -17.54 -3.02 -7.39
C GLU A 96 -18.16 -3.84 -8.53
N TYR A 97 -17.31 -4.28 -9.48
CA TYR A 97 -17.69 -5.18 -10.57
C TYR A 97 -16.75 -6.38 -10.59
N GLY A 98 -17.26 -7.55 -10.14
CA GLY A 98 -16.50 -8.79 -10.12
C GLY A 98 -15.63 -8.97 -8.88
N SER A 99 -14.59 -9.78 -9.03
CA SER A 99 -13.62 -10.07 -7.97
C SER A 99 -12.19 -10.03 -8.50
N ALA A 100 -11.24 -9.83 -7.60
CA ALA A 100 -9.81 -9.93 -7.90
C ALA A 100 -9.16 -10.95 -6.96
N THR A 101 -8.07 -11.56 -7.41
CA THR A 101 -7.26 -12.49 -6.63
C THR A 101 -5.82 -12.03 -6.61
N ILE A 102 -5.25 -11.94 -5.42
CA ILE A 102 -3.84 -11.63 -5.21
C ILE A 102 -3.12 -12.81 -4.60
N GLU A 103 -1.83 -12.87 -4.83
CA GLU A 103 -0.97 -13.98 -4.43
C GLU A 103 0.34 -13.48 -3.82
N MET A 104 0.89 -14.31 -2.95
CA MET A 104 2.20 -14.14 -2.34
C MET A 104 2.92 -15.48 -2.39
N HIS A 105 4.24 -15.50 -2.62
CA HIS A 105 5.02 -16.73 -2.53
C HIS A 105 4.91 -17.35 -1.14
N LYS A 106 4.67 -18.66 -1.10
CA LYS A 106 4.44 -19.40 0.15
C LYS A 106 5.66 -19.38 1.10
N ASP A 107 6.85 -19.21 0.57
CA ASP A 107 8.11 -19.18 1.33
C ASP A 107 8.61 -17.75 1.65
N SER A 108 7.82 -16.72 1.29
CA SER A 108 8.28 -15.33 1.37
C SER A 108 8.22 -14.73 2.78
N ILE A 109 7.35 -15.23 3.63
CA ILE A 109 7.20 -14.79 5.02
C ILE A 109 7.40 -15.99 5.94
N LYS A 110 8.19 -15.81 6.98
CA LYS A 110 8.42 -16.82 8.01
C LYS A 110 7.55 -16.53 9.22
N PRO A 111 7.07 -17.58 9.93
CA PRO A 111 6.30 -17.40 11.16
C PRO A 111 7.00 -16.47 12.15
N GLY A 112 6.24 -15.54 12.71
CA GLY A 112 6.73 -14.56 13.69
C GLY A 112 7.40 -13.32 13.12
N GLN A 113 7.63 -13.23 11.80
CA GLN A 113 8.19 -12.02 11.20
C GLN A 113 7.20 -10.86 11.30
N LYS A 114 7.74 -9.70 11.63
CA LYS A 114 7.01 -8.43 11.70
C LYS A 114 7.01 -7.77 10.33
N VAL A 115 5.82 -7.52 9.80
CA VAL A 115 5.61 -7.09 8.42
C VAL A 115 4.98 -5.71 8.39
N ALA A 116 5.55 -4.81 7.61
CA ALA A 116 4.90 -3.58 7.20
C ALA A 116 4.39 -3.70 5.76
N ILE A 117 3.14 -3.33 5.52
CA ILE A 117 2.54 -3.32 4.19
C ILE A 117 2.51 -1.89 3.67
N ILE A 118 2.99 -1.72 2.43
CA ILE A 118 3.10 -0.42 1.76
C ILE A 118 2.23 -0.43 0.51
N ASP A 119 1.40 0.58 0.36
CA ASP A 119 0.67 0.86 -0.88
C ASP A 119 0.57 2.37 -1.11
N ASP A 120 0.20 2.77 -2.32
CA ASP A 120 0.10 4.17 -2.67
C ASP A 120 -1.18 4.82 -2.14
N LEU A 121 -2.30 4.10 -2.17
CA LEU A 121 -3.61 4.66 -1.87
C LEU A 121 -4.49 3.64 -1.15
N ILE A 122 -5.21 4.09 -0.13
CA ILE A 122 -6.35 3.37 0.42
C ILE A 122 -7.66 4.03 -0.02
N ALA A 123 -8.46 3.25 -0.73
CA ALA A 123 -9.83 3.59 -1.10
C ALA A 123 -10.83 2.80 -0.23
N THR A 124 -11.31 1.68 -0.71
CA THR A 124 -12.21 0.80 0.06
C THR A 124 -11.50 -0.15 1.02
N GLY A 125 -10.19 -0.34 0.85
CA GLY A 125 -9.35 -1.17 1.72
C GLY A 125 -9.33 -2.66 1.38
N GLY A 126 -10.05 -3.11 0.35
CA GLY A 126 -10.17 -4.53 0.02
C GLY A 126 -8.86 -5.19 -0.36
N THR A 127 -8.03 -4.54 -1.17
CA THR A 127 -6.73 -5.09 -1.60
C THR A 127 -5.79 -5.30 -0.42
N VAL A 128 -5.66 -4.31 0.44
CA VAL A 128 -4.76 -4.40 1.60
C VAL A 128 -5.30 -5.36 2.65
N GLU A 129 -6.60 -5.41 2.88
CA GLU A 129 -7.20 -6.43 3.75
C GLU A 129 -6.84 -7.85 3.28
N ALA A 130 -6.94 -8.11 1.97
CA ALA A 130 -6.54 -9.39 1.39
C ALA A 130 -5.03 -9.65 1.57
N ALA A 131 -4.19 -8.63 1.39
CA ALA A 131 -2.74 -8.74 1.60
C ALA A 131 -2.40 -9.05 3.07
N ILE A 132 -3.07 -8.42 4.03
CA ILE A 132 -2.95 -8.71 5.46
C ILE A 132 -3.24 -10.19 5.73
N LYS A 133 -4.32 -10.71 5.18
CA LYS A 133 -4.72 -12.11 5.35
C LYS A 133 -3.68 -13.09 4.78
N LEU A 134 -3.04 -12.75 3.67
CA LEU A 134 -1.96 -13.56 3.11
C LEU A 134 -0.74 -13.61 4.05
N VAL A 135 -0.33 -12.47 4.60
CA VAL A 135 0.77 -12.40 5.56
C VAL A 135 0.47 -13.24 6.80
N GLU A 136 -0.72 -13.10 7.35
CA GLU A 136 -1.15 -13.84 8.55
C GLU A 136 -1.25 -15.34 8.28
N GLU A 137 -1.72 -15.76 7.10
CA GLU A 137 -1.77 -17.16 6.67
C GLU A 137 -0.38 -17.81 6.68
N LEU A 138 0.66 -17.05 6.33
CA LEU A 138 2.06 -17.50 6.39
C LEU A 138 2.68 -17.41 7.79
N GLY A 139 1.93 -16.92 8.77
CA GLY A 139 2.39 -16.80 10.17
C GLY A 139 3.07 -15.48 10.49
N GLY A 140 3.08 -14.51 9.56
CA GLY A 140 3.59 -13.16 9.81
C GLY A 140 2.65 -12.34 10.68
N GLU A 141 3.21 -11.33 11.32
CA GLU A 141 2.48 -10.33 12.09
C GLU A 141 2.51 -8.99 11.35
N VAL A 142 1.34 -8.45 10.98
CA VAL A 142 1.26 -7.13 10.36
C VAL A 142 1.34 -6.07 11.45
N VAL A 143 2.46 -5.38 11.54
CA VAL A 143 2.74 -4.38 12.58
C VAL A 143 2.41 -2.96 12.16
N LYS A 144 2.38 -2.69 10.86
CA LYS A 144 2.06 -1.38 10.29
C LYS A 144 1.56 -1.50 8.87
N VAL A 145 0.64 -0.63 8.50
CA VAL A 145 0.20 -0.43 7.11
C VAL A 145 0.37 1.05 6.78
N VAL A 146 1.08 1.37 5.70
CA VAL A 146 1.40 2.74 5.32
C VAL A 146 0.93 3.03 3.90
N PHE A 147 0.21 4.13 3.75
CA PHE A 147 -0.25 4.65 2.46
C PHE A 147 0.32 6.04 2.21
N LEU A 148 0.58 6.37 0.96
CA LEU A 148 0.86 7.75 0.60
C LEU A 148 -0.39 8.60 0.78
N MET A 149 -1.54 8.11 0.30
CA MET A 149 -2.80 8.86 0.42
C MET A 149 -3.99 7.99 0.83
N GLU A 150 -4.95 8.65 1.43
CA GLU A 150 -6.20 8.07 1.90
C GLU A 150 -7.40 8.86 1.36
N LEU A 151 -8.34 8.16 0.75
CA LEU A 151 -9.65 8.69 0.40
C LEU A 151 -10.63 8.37 1.53
N ALA A 152 -10.67 9.25 2.53
CA ALA A 152 -11.37 8.98 3.78
C ALA A 152 -12.89 8.79 3.61
N GLY A 153 -13.48 9.42 2.60
CA GLY A 153 -14.90 9.27 2.28
C GLY A 153 -15.32 7.85 1.89
N LEU A 154 -14.37 7.01 1.48
CA LEU A 154 -14.61 5.58 1.16
C LEU A 154 -14.45 4.65 2.35
N LYS A 155 -14.06 5.18 3.51
CA LYS A 155 -14.01 4.46 4.79
C LYS A 155 -13.17 3.18 4.80
N GLY A 156 -12.12 3.13 4.01
CA GLY A 156 -11.23 1.95 3.92
C GLY A 156 -10.60 1.54 5.25
N ARG A 157 -10.33 2.50 6.14
CA ARG A 157 -9.79 2.21 7.49
C ARG A 157 -10.71 1.34 8.33
N GLU A 158 -12.01 1.39 8.13
CA GLU A 158 -12.96 0.56 8.87
C GLU A 158 -12.71 -0.94 8.63
N ARG A 159 -12.30 -1.30 7.39
CA ARG A 159 -11.88 -2.68 7.08
C ARG A 159 -10.59 -3.09 7.75
N LEU A 160 -9.74 -2.13 8.07
CA LEU A 160 -8.43 -2.35 8.71
C LEU A 160 -8.49 -2.14 10.22
N ALA A 161 -9.67 -2.20 10.81
CA ALA A 161 -9.85 -2.08 12.27
C ALA A 161 -9.00 -3.13 13.01
N GLY A 162 -8.27 -2.71 14.04
CA GLY A 162 -7.35 -3.54 14.79
C GLY A 162 -5.90 -3.54 14.28
N TYR A 163 -5.64 -2.89 13.13
CA TYR A 163 -4.28 -2.70 12.59
C TYR A 163 -3.83 -1.24 12.74
N ASP A 164 -2.53 -1.05 12.89
CA ASP A 164 -1.93 0.28 12.92
C ASP A 164 -1.74 0.79 11.49
N VAL A 165 -2.55 1.77 11.10
CA VAL A 165 -2.62 2.33 9.75
C VAL A 165 -2.20 3.79 9.77
N ALA A 166 -1.27 4.15 8.89
CA ALA A 166 -0.85 5.53 8.67
C ALA A 166 -1.04 5.92 7.20
N SER A 167 -1.41 7.16 6.96
CA SER A 167 -1.42 7.78 5.64
C SER A 167 -0.76 9.15 5.72
N VAL A 168 0.03 9.49 4.69
CA VAL A 168 0.74 10.77 4.65
C VAL A 168 -0.21 11.91 4.28
N ILE A 169 -1.08 11.67 3.30
CA ILE A 169 -2.09 12.62 2.84
C ILE A 169 -3.47 12.03 3.10
N ARG A 170 -4.39 12.88 3.52
CA ARG A 170 -5.79 12.50 3.70
C ARG A 170 -6.71 13.46 2.96
N TYR A 171 -7.52 12.90 2.08
CA TYR A 171 -8.61 13.61 1.41
C TYR A 171 -9.94 13.19 2.02
N GLU A 172 -10.76 14.16 2.44
CA GLU A 172 -12.05 13.88 3.10
C GLU A 172 -13.16 13.44 2.12
N GLY A 173 -12.98 13.68 0.82
CA GLY A 173 -13.89 13.27 -0.24
C GLY A 173 -13.62 11.84 -0.76
N LYS A 174 -14.31 11.53 -1.87
CA LYS A 174 -14.14 10.29 -2.64
C LYS A 174 -13.11 10.46 -3.73
#